data_5798432bf2881bb6983b04791291e1e9
#
_entry.id   5798432bf2881bb6983b04791291e1e9
#
_cell.length_a   1.000
_cell.length_b   1.000
_cell.length_c   1.000
_cell.angle_alpha   90.00
_cell.angle_beta   90.00
_cell.angle_gamma   90.00
#
_symmetry.space_group_name_H-M   'P 1'
#
loop_
_entity.id
_entity.type
_entity.pdbx_description
1 polymer ?
#
loop_
_entity_poly.entity_id
_entity_poly.type
_entity_poly.pdbx_seq_one_letter_code
_entity_poly.pdbx_strand_id
1 'polypeptide(L)' 'MPGWLRVDAPDVEAEPDSWRVWFRLSLAYDAAGDRTQARAAARHAIALADEQRTG' A
#
# COMPACT_ATOMS: atom_id res chain seq x y z
N MET A 1 -22.14 4.02 -8.45
CA MET A 1 -21.50 3.23 -7.39
C MET A 1 -21.04 4.13 -6.25
N PRO A 2 -21.42 3.79 -5.03
CA PRO A 2 -20.98 4.60 -3.90
C PRO A 2 -19.48 4.55 -3.75
N GLY A 3 -18.90 5.68 -3.37
CA GLY A 3 -17.47 5.77 -3.24
C GLY A 3 -16.89 4.82 -2.21
N TRP A 4 -17.67 4.50 -1.19
CA TRP A 4 -17.19 3.63 -0.12
C TRP A 4 -16.99 2.18 -0.58
N LEU A 5 -17.55 1.81 -1.72
CA LEU A 5 -17.33 0.49 -2.25
C LEU A 5 -16.01 0.36 -3.02
N ARG A 6 -15.35 1.48 -3.21
CA ARG A 6 -14.10 1.50 -3.95
C ARG A 6 -12.93 1.52 -3.00
N VAL A 7 -12.84 0.48 -2.21
CA VAL A 7 -11.82 0.39 -1.18
C VAL A 7 -10.66 -0.50 -1.58
N ASP A 8 -10.76 -1.13 -2.72
CA ASP A 8 -9.76 -2.10 -3.13
C ASP A 8 -8.42 -1.43 -3.32
N ALA A 9 -8.10 -0.91 -4.44
CA ALA A 9 -6.79 -0.36 -4.64
C ALA A 9 -6.78 1.07 -5.15
N PRO A 10 -7.89 1.81 -5.05
CA PRO A 10 -7.88 3.18 -5.58
C PRO A 10 -6.92 4.09 -4.85
N ASP A 11 -6.62 3.81 -3.59
CA ASP A 11 -5.69 4.65 -2.83
C ASP A 11 -4.30 4.61 -3.41
N VAL A 12 -3.86 3.45 -3.87
CA VAL A 12 -2.55 3.34 -4.50
C VAL A 12 -2.51 4.14 -5.79
N GLU A 13 -3.59 4.10 -6.55
CA GLU A 13 -3.67 4.85 -7.79
C GLU A 13 -3.72 6.34 -7.55
N ALA A 14 -4.44 6.77 -6.51
CA ALA A 14 -4.60 8.17 -6.21
C ALA A 14 -3.37 8.75 -5.51
N GLU A 15 -2.74 7.98 -4.67
CA GLU A 15 -1.60 8.42 -3.88
C GLU A 15 -0.48 7.39 -3.92
N PRO A 16 0.13 7.20 -5.09
CA PRO A 16 1.16 6.15 -5.23
C PRO A 16 2.39 6.40 -4.39
N ASP A 17 2.60 7.65 -3.93
CA ASP A 17 3.76 7.98 -3.12
C ASP A 17 3.49 7.90 -1.62
N SER A 18 2.31 7.43 -1.24
CA SER A 18 1.98 7.34 0.18
C SER A 18 2.40 5.98 0.73
N TRP A 19 3.36 5.99 1.65
CA TRP A 19 3.82 4.74 2.25
C TRP A 19 2.70 4.05 3.02
N ARG A 20 1.75 4.82 3.54
CA ARG A 20 0.64 4.25 4.30
C ARG A 20 -0.26 3.40 3.42
N VAL A 21 -0.47 3.86 2.19
CA VAL A 21 -1.28 3.13 1.24
C VAL A 21 -0.61 1.81 0.89
N TRP A 22 0.69 1.84 0.66
CA TRP A 22 1.45 0.64 0.33
C TRP A 22 1.51 -0.32 1.50
N PHE A 23 1.62 0.20 2.71
CA PHE A 23 1.61 -0.64 3.89
C PHE A 23 0.27 -1.34 4.05
N ARG A 24 -0.81 -0.60 3.83
CA ARG A 24 -2.14 -1.17 3.90
C ARG A 24 -2.32 -2.25 2.83
N LEU A 25 -1.77 -2.01 1.66
CA LEU A 25 -1.82 -3.00 0.58
C LEU A 25 -1.08 -4.27 0.99
N SER A 26 0.05 -4.13 1.66
CA SER A 26 0.80 -5.31 2.11
C SER A 26 -0.03 -6.14 3.08
N LEU A 27 -0.78 -5.49 3.95
CA LEU A 27 -1.64 -6.20 4.88
C LEU A 27 -2.75 -6.94 4.15
N ALA A 28 -3.29 -6.34 3.10
CA ALA A 28 -4.32 -6.97 2.31
C ALA A 28 -3.79 -8.21 1.60
N TYR A 29 -2.60 -8.14 1.05
CA TYR A 29 -1.97 -9.29 0.41
C TYR A 29 -1.71 -10.39 1.43
N ASP A 30 -1.25 -10.01 2.62
CA ASP A 30 -0.97 -10.99 3.66
C ASP A 30 -2.24 -11.71 4.08
N ALA A 31 -3.33 -10.97 4.22
CA ALA A 31 -4.61 -11.56 4.56
C ALA A 31 -5.11 -12.50 3.48
N ALA A 32 -4.74 -12.24 2.24
CA ALA A 32 -5.11 -13.10 1.12
C ALA A 32 -4.17 -14.30 0.95
N GLY A 33 -3.11 -14.36 1.77
CA GLY A 33 -2.17 -15.47 1.70
C GLY A 33 -1.07 -15.27 0.68
N ASP A 34 -0.97 -14.10 0.11
CA ASP A 34 0.04 -13.79 -0.90
C ASP A 34 1.23 -13.10 -0.23
N ARG A 35 2.09 -13.91 0.38
CA ARG A 35 3.20 -13.37 1.15
C ARG A 35 4.26 -12.70 0.28
N THR A 36 4.42 -13.18 -0.93
CA THR A 36 5.39 -12.59 -1.84
C THR A 36 5.03 -11.15 -2.15
N GLN A 37 3.77 -10.92 -2.51
CA GLN A 37 3.31 -9.57 -2.80
C GLN A 37 3.26 -8.72 -1.55
N ALA A 38 2.90 -9.34 -0.41
CA ALA A 38 2.86 -8.60 0.85
C ALA A 38 4.24 -8.05 1.19
N ARG A 39 5.28 -8.84 1.02
CA ARG A 39 6.63 -8.40 1.29
C ARG A 39 7.06 -7.30 0.34
N ALA A 40 6.73 -7.46 -0.93
CA ALA A 40 7.10 -6.45 -1.93
C ALA A 40 6.43 -5.11 -1.62
N ALA A 41 5.15 -5.15 -1.26
CA ALA A 41 4.43 -3.93 -0.92
C ALA A 41 5.00 -3.31 0.36
N ALA A 42 5.35 -4.13 1.34
CA ALA A 42 5.91 -3.62 2.59
C ALA A 42 7.26 -2.95 2.36
N ARG A 43 8.11 -3.56 1.54
CA ARG A 43 9.40 -2.95 1.21
C ARG A 43 9.21 -1.60 0.53
N HIS A 44 8.27 -1.54 -0.39
CA HIS A 44 7.99 -0.30 -1.09
C HIS A 44 7.52 0.76 -0.11
N ALA A 45 6.66 0.37 0.84
CA ALA A 45 6.17 1.30 1.85
C ALA A 45 7.32 1.83 2.70
N ILE A 46 8.23 0.96 3.10
CA ILE A 46 9.37 1.37 3.92
C ILE A 46 10.27 2.32 3.15
N ALA A 47 10.52 2.02 1.89
CA ALA A 47 11.36 2.88 1.07
C ALA A 47 10.74 4.26 0.90
N LEU A 48 9.44 4.32 0.66
CA LEU A 48 8.75 5.59 0.52
C LEU A 48 8.76 6.38 1.83
N ALA A 49 8.54 5.70 2.95
CA ALA A 49 8.55 6.37 4.25
C ALA A 49 9.92 6.96 4.54
N ASP A 50 10.96 6.23 4.17
CA ASP A 50 12.32 6.67 4.40
C ASP A 50 12.63 7.92 3.55
N GLU A 51 12.23 7.89 2.29
CA GLU A 51 12.40 9.05 1.42
C GLU A 51 11.68 10.27 1.96
N GLN A 52 10.45 10.08 2.39
CA GLN A 52 9.63 11.19 2.85
C GLN A 52 10.13 11.74 4.18
N ARG A 53 10.75 10.89 4.98
CA ARG A 53 11.27 11.33 6.26
C ARG A 53 12.53 12.16 6.11
N THR A 54 13.37 11.83 5.14
CA THR A 54 14.60 12.57 4.93
C THR A 54 14.41 13.81 4.06
N GLY A 55 13.36 13.81 3.30
CA GLY A 55 13.06 14.94 2.44
C GLY A 55 12.35 16.02 3.19
#